data_267d4c4054040923e0826f2c6552f8f0
#
_entry.id   267d4c4054040923e0826f2c6552f8f0
#
_cell.length_a   1.000
_cell.length_b   1.000
_cell.length_c   1.000
_cell.angle_alpha   90.00
_cell.angle_beta   90.00
_cell.angle_gamma   90.00
#
_symmetry.space_group_name_H-M   'P 1'
#
loop_
_entity.id
_entity.type
_entity.pdbx_description
1 polymer ?
#
loop_
_entity_poly.entity_id
_entity_poly.type
_entity_poly.pdbx_seq_one_letter_code
_entity_poly.pdbx_strand_id
1 'polypeptide(L)'
;ETELEAKLKAETERREAAEAKLVGVQAKFEEAKAGLEKETADMRSRMMKTLEDRAKQAQFSFLTTLLPVLDNLNLAIHASEQDPSLDHLRDGVKGTARSFEQALTSVGVEAVPSIGADFDPELHEAIDMKDVEPEQEGKVTAEYSKGYKFGDRLLRPARVQVGKGIARSAVE
;
A
#
# COMPACT_ATOMS: atom_id res chain seq x y z
N GLU A 1 64.04 -30.06 -49.08
CA GLU A 1 63.18 -30.65 -48.00
C GLU A 1 63.17 -29.77 -46.76
N THR A 2 64.32 -29.22 -46.29
CA THR A 2 64.42 -28.38 -45.10
C THR A 2 63.67 -27.08 -45.17
N GLU A 3 63.53 -26.40 -46.35
CA GLU A 3 62.86 -25.17 -46.52
C GLU A 3 61.31 -25.35 -46.46
N LEU A 4 60.78 -26.46 -46.95
CA LEU A 4 59.36 -26.81 -46.90
C LEU A 4 58.94 -27.16 -45.47
N GLU A 5 59.82 -27.88 -44.75
CA GLU A 5 59.55 -28.19 -43.30
C GLU A 5 59.57 -26.98 -42.45
N ALA A 6 60.43 -25.98 -42.69
CA ALA A 6 60.43 -24.72 -41.99
C ALA A 6 59.14 -23.88 -42.26
N LYS A 7 58.70 -23.87 -43.50
CA LYS A 7 57.44 -23.20 -43.88
C LYS A 7 56.19 -23.88 -43.23
N LEU A 8 56.19 -25.22 -43.20
CA LEU A 8 55.10 -25.99 -42.58
C LEU A 8 55.05 -25.71 -41.07
N LYS A 9 56.18 -25.68 -40.41
CA LYS A 9 56.32 -25.40 -38.99
C LYS A 9 55.80 -23.98 -38.68
N ALA A 10 56.24 -22.98 -39.44
CA ALA A 10 55.86 -21.62 -39.27
C ALA A 10 54.32 -21.42 -39.46
N GLU A 11 53.69 -22.11 -40.42
CA GLU A 11 52.27 -22.06 -40.70
C GLU A 11 51.48 -22.80 -39.61
N THR A 12 52.02 -23.90 -39.08
CA THR A 12 51.38 -24.62 -37.96
C THR A 12 51.36 -23.75 -36.71
N GLU A 13 52.48 -23.09 -36.38
CA GLU A 13 52.57 -22.16 -35.25
C GLU A 13 51.62 -20.97 -35.41
N ARG A 14 51.45 -20.41 -36.62
CA ARG A 14 50.49 -19.37 -36.91
C ARG A 14 49.05 -19.82 -36.72
N ARG A 15 48.75 -21.02 -37.17
CA ARG A 15 47.40 -21.60 -37.03
C ARG A 15 47.05 -21.84 -35.55
N GLU A 16 47.96 -22.44 -34.80
CA GLU A 16 47.78 -22.66 -33.36
C GLU A 16 47.61 -21.35 -32.61
N ALA A 17 48.39 -20.32 -32.93
CA ALA A 17 48.25 -19.00 -32.34
C ALA A 17 46.92 -18.33 -32.71
N ALA A 18 46.43 -18.52 -33.94
CA ALA A 18 45.11 -18.00 -34.38
C ALA A 18 43.96 -18.74 -33.69
N GLU A 19 44.05 -20.07 -33.61
CA GLU A 19 43.08 -20.89 -32.89
C GLU A 19 42.98 -20.53 -31.40
N ALA A 20 44.13 -20.34 -30.72
CA ALA A 20 44.17 -19.90 -29.34
C ALA A 20 43.52 -18.52 -29.14
N LYS A 21 43.78 -17.57 -30.06
CA LYS A 21 43.12 -16.27 -30.04
C LYS A 21 41.60 -16.37 -30.24
N LEU A 22 41.19 -17.24 -31.14
CA LEU A 22 39.74 -17.45 -31.44
C LEU A 22 39.01 -18.01 -30.21
N VAL A 23 39.60 -19.02 -29.54
CA VAL A 23 39.09 -19.59 -28.29
C VAL A 23 38.99 -18.52 -27.21
N GLY A 24 40.04 -17.67 -27.07
CA GLY A 24 40.02 -16.57 -26.10
C GLY A 24 38.96 -15.52 -26.38
N VAL A 25 38.73 -15.17 -27.63
CA VAL A 25 37.66 -14.23 -28.04
C VAL A 25 36.28 -14.84 -27.79
N GLN A 26 36.12 -16.13 -28.12
CA GLN A 26 34.86 -16.84 -27.90
C GLN A 26 34.49 -16.92 -26.40
N ALA A 27 35.48 -17.22 -25.54
CA ALA A 27 35.27 -17.24 -24.10
C ALA A 27 34.80 -15.85 -23.55
N LYS A 28 35.46 -14.78 -24.00
CA LYS A 28 35.07 -13.41 -23.63
C LYS A 28 33.68 -13.04 -24.16
N PHE A 29 33.33 -13.49 -25.34
CA PHE A 29 31.99 -13.26 -25.90
C PHE A 29 30.90 -13.95 -25.08
N GLU A 30 31.09 -15.22 -24.72
CA GLU A 30 30.15 -15.96 -23.89
C GLU A 30 30.04 -15.35 -22.49
N GLU A 31 31.13 -14.89 -21.88
CA GLU A 31 31.14 -14.20 -20.61
C GLU A 31 30.32 -12.85 -20.69
N ALA A 32 30.59 -12.05 -21.73
CA ALA A 32 29.88 -10.80 -21.96
C ALA A 32 28.40 -11.03 -22.23
N LYS A 33 28.06 -12.08 -23.00
CA LYS A 33 26.65 -12.46 -23.26
C LYS A 33 25.94 -12.87 -21.98
N ALA A 34 26.57 -13.75 -21.18
CA ALA A 34 25.99 -14.16 -19.89
C ALA A 34 25.80 -12.97 -18.94
N GLY A 35 26.76 -12.03 -18.92
CA GLY A 35 26.64 -10.77 -18.16
C GLY A 35 25.44 -9.92 -18.59
N LEU A 36 25.26 -9.72 -19.89
CA LEU A 36 24.12 -8.99 -20.46
C LEU A 36 22.78 -9.67 -20.20
N GLU A 37 22.71 -10.99 -20.31
CA GLU A 37 21.50 -11.75 -20.02
C GLU A 37 21.11 -11.60 -18.56
N LYS A 38 22.06 -11.69 -17.64
CA LYS A 38 21.83 -11.48 -16.21
C LYS A 38 21.38 -10.06 -15.92
N GLU A 39 22.06 -9.05 -16.45
CA GLU A 39 21.70 -7.64 -16.26
C GLU A 39 20.30 -7.34 -16.79
N THR A 40 19.96 -7.90 -17.96
CA THR A 40 18.62 -7.77 -18.55
C THR A 40 17.55 -8.44 -17.70
N ALA A 41 17.82 -9.62 -17.13
CA ALA A 41 16.91 -10.32 -16.22
C ALA A 41 16.69 -9.52 -14.93
N ASP A 42 17.77 -8.99 -14.34
CA ASP A 42 17.71 -8.15 -13.14
C ASP A 42 16.96 -6.83 -13.39
N MET A 43 17.16 -6.24 -14.58
CA MET A 43 16.44 -5.02 -14.98
C MET A 43 14.93 -5.28 -15.15
N ARG A 44 14.56 -6.38 -15.81
CA ARG A 44 13.16 -6.79 -15.95
C ARG A 44 12.50 -7.04 -14.61
N SER A 45 13.19 -7.75 -13.71
CA SER A 45 12.67 -8.03 -12.36
C SER A 45 12.41 -6.73 -11.59
N ARG A 46 13.36 -5.80 -11.59
CA ARG A 46 13.20 -4.47 -10.94
C ARG A 46 12.06 -3.67 -11.57
N MET A 47 11.93 -3.69 -12.90
CA MET A 47 10.88 -2.97 -13.61
C MET A 47 9.49 -3.54 -13.28
N MET A 48 9.34 -4.87 -13.25
CA MET A 48 8.08 -5.53 -12.87
C MET A 48 7.67 -5.14 -11.45
N LYS A 49 8.59 -5.19 -10.49
CA LYS A 49 8.34 -4.76 -9.11
C LYS A 49 7.91 -3.29 -9.05
N THR A 50 8.60 -2.42 -9.78
CA THR A 50 8.25 -0.99 -9.82
C THR A 50 6.84 -0.77 -10.39
N LEU A 51 6.44 -1.52 -11.43
CA LEU A 51 5.10 -1.45 -12.01
C LEU A 51 4.03 -1.93 -11.03
N GLU A 52 4.29 -3.03 -10.32
CA GLU A 52 3.38 -3.52 -9.27
C GLU A 52 3.21 -2.51 -8.14
N ASP A 53 4.30 -1.91 -7.67
CA ASP A 53 4.26 -0.90 -6.62
C ASP A 53 3.51 0.36 -7.07
N ARG A 54 3.70 0.79 -8.32
CA ARG A 54 2.94 1.91 -8.92
C ARG A 54 1.45 1.61 -9.05
N ALA A 55 1.11 0.39 -9.47
CA ALA A 55 -0.30 -0.03 -9.57
C ALA A 55 -0.98 -0.03 -8.19
N LYS A 56 -0.32 -0.59 -7.16
CA LYS A 56 -0.80 -0.56 -5.78
C LYS A 56 -0.94 0.87 -5.25
N GLN A 57 0.02 1.75 -5.55
CA GLN A 57 -0.04 3.15 -5.15
C GLN A 57 -1.18 3.91 -5.84
N ALA A 58 -1.41 3.66 -7.13
CA ALA A 58 -2.52 4.26 -7.86
C ALA A 58 -3.88 3.82 -7.28
N GLN A 59 -4.02 2.52 -6.97
CA GLN A 59 -5.21 1.97 -6.33
C GLN A 59 -5.44 2.59 -4.96
N PHE A 60 -4.40 2.71 -4.14
CA PHE A 60 -4.45 3.35 -2.83
C PHE A 60 -4.92 4.80 -2.92
N SER A 61 -4.34 5.58 -3.82
CA SER A 61 -4.70 6.99 -4.03
C SER A 61 -6.15 7.13 -4.51
N PHE A 62 -6.59 6.26 -5.41
CA PHE A 62 -7.96 6.24 -5.90
C PHE A 62 -8.96 5.96 -4.77
N LEU A 63 -8.72 4.93 -3.96
CA LEU A 63 -9.57 4.58 -2.83
C LEU A 63 -9.66 5.73 -1.82
N THR A 64 -8.53 6.36 -1.50
CA THR A 64 -8.49 7.52 -0.58
C THR A 64 -9.35 8.68 -1.10
N THR A 65 -9.36 8.92 -2.43
CA THR A 65 -10.16 9.97 -3.06
C THR A 65 -11.67 9.70 -2.96
N LEU A 66 -12.09 8.44 -2.83
CA LEU A 66 -13.51 8.07 -2.70
C LEU A 66 -14.07 8.24 -1.27
N LEU A 67 -13.23 8.24 -0.24
CA LEU A 67 -13.68 8.29 1.14
C LEU A 67 -14.50 9.54 1.50
N PRO A 68 -14.22 10.75 0.99
CA PRO A 68 -15.04 11.92 1.23
C PRO A 68 -16.48 11.79 0.73
N VAL A 69 -16.74 10.94 -0.29
CA VAL A 69 -18.11 10.68 -0.75
C VAL A 69 -18.91 10.01 0.37
N LEU A 70 -18.31 9.04 1.04
CA LEU A 70 -18.95 8.36 2.17
C LEU A 70 -19.16 9.32 3.36
N ASP A 71 -18.21 10.19 3.62
CA ASP A 71 -18.37 11.23 4.67
C ASP A 71 -19.55 12.15 4.38
N ASN A 72 -19.71 12.60 3.13
CA ASN A 72 -20.83 13.45 2.73
C ASN A 72 -22.17 12.71 2.83
N LEU A 73 -22.21 11.41 2.51
CA LEU A 73 -23.42 10.61 2.72
C LEU A 73 -23.77 10.49 4.20
N ASN A 74 -22.79 10.25 5.06
CA ASN A 74 -23.00 10.20 6.51
C ASN A 74 -23.43 11.58 7.07
N LEU A 75 -22.82 12.66 6.59
CA LEU A 75 -23.22 14.01 6.98
C LEU A 75 -24.68 14.30 6.60
N ALA A 76 -25.11 13.90 5.40
CA ALA A 76 -26.49 14.04 4.96
C ALA A 76 -27.47 13.22 5.82
N ILE A 77 -27.08 12.01 6.23
CA ILE A 77 -27.85 11.18 7.16
C ILE A 77 -28.03 11.92 8.48
N HIS A 78 -26.95 12.39 9.10
CA HIS A 78 -26.99 13.09 10.37
C HIS A 78 -27.80 14.41 10.30
N ALA A 79 -27.64 15.19 9.22
CA ALA A 79 -28.39 16.41 9.03
C ALA A 79 -29.91 16.17 8.92
N SER A 80 -30.32 15.00 8.39
CA SER A 80 -31.73 14.63 8.25
C SER A 80 -32.40 14.05 9.52
N GLU A 81 -31.61 13.76 10.56
CA GLU A 81 -32.14 13.12 11.79
C GLU A 81 -33.11 14.00 12.58
N GLN A 82 -33.01 15.30 12.42
CA GLN A 82 -33.82 16.30 13.11
C GLN A 82 -35.19 16.54 12.45
N ASP A 83 -35.44 16.04 11.24
CA ASP A 83 -36.67 16.28 10.49
C ASP A 83 -37.36 14.96 10.09
N PRO A 84 -38.49 14.60 10.77
CA PRO A 84 -39.23 13.39 10.46
C PRO A 84 -39.79 13.34 9.02
N SER A 85 -39.98 14.48 8.38
CA SER A 85 -40.49 14.56 7.00
C SER A 85 -39.48 14.00 5.99
N LEU A 86 -38.22 13.87 6.38
CA LEU A 86 -37.12 13.38 5.55
C LEU A 86 -36.82 11.90 5.77
N ASP A 87 -37.62 11.16 6.55
CA ASP A 87 -37.33 9.76 6.91
C ASP A 87 -37.11 8.87 5.70
N HIS A 88 -37.96 8.97 4.66
CA HIS A 88 -37.79 8.18 3.44
C HIS A 88 -36.50 8.53 2.66
N LEU A 89 -36.19 9.84 2.61
CA LEU A 89 -34.93 10.29 1.98
C LEU A 89 -33.70 9.78 2.75
N ARG A 90 -33.78 9.91 4.08
CA ARG A 90 -32.71 9.40 4.97
C ARG A 90 -32.48 7.90 4.79
N ASP A 91 -33.56 7.11 4.72
CA ASP A 91 -33.44 5.66 4.50
C ASP A 91 -32.82 5.33 3.14
N GLY A 92 -33.17 6.09 2.10
CA GLY A 92 -32.53 5.97 0.77
C GLY A 92 -31.03 6.30 0.82
N VAL A 93 -30.63 7.36 1.50
CA VAL A 93 -29.23 7.76 1.64
C VAL A 93 -28.46 6.73 2.49
N LYS A 94 -29.06 6.21 3.58
CA LYS A 94 -28.48 5.10 4.36
C LYS A 94 -28.25 3.85 3.51
N GLY A 95 -29.21 3.49 2.65
CA GLY A 95 -29.06 2.39 1.70
C GLY A 95 -27.89 2.60 0.76
N THR A 96 -27.76 3.80 0.21
CA THR A 96 -26.65 4.16 -0.69
C THR A 96 -25.30 4.09 0.03
N ALA A 97 -25.19 4.64 1.25
CA ALA A 97 -23.98 4.59 2.05
C ALA A 97 -23.56 3.14 2.35
N ARG A 98 -24.51 2.27 2.74
CA ARG A 98 -24.23 0.85 2.97
C ARG A 98 -23.74 0.13 1.71
N SER A 99 -24.38 0.37 0.57
CA SER A 99 -23.97 -0.22 -0.70
C SER A 99 -22.56 0.24 -1.08
N PHE A 100 -22.22 1.48 -0.82
CA PHE A 100 -20.87 2.01 -1.06
C PHE A 100 -19.84 1.39 -0.13
N GLU A 101 -20.13 1.26 1.18
CA GLU A 101 -19.27 0.55 2.13
C GLU A 101 -19.07 -0.92 1.73
N GLN A 102 -20.10 -1.61 1.27
CA GLN A 102 -19.99 -2.98 0.78
C GLN A 102 -19.10 -3.09 -0.47
N ALA A 103 -19.22 -2.13 -1.38
CA ALA A 103 -18.35 -2.07 -2.56
C ALA A 103 -16.88 -1.84 -2.17
N LEU A 104 -16.61 -0.97 -1.20
CA LEU A 104 -15.26 -0.78 -0.66
C LEU A 104 -14.73 -2.06 0.00
N THR A 105 -15.55 -2.74 0.79
CA THR A 105 -15.18 -4.01 1.42
C THR A 105 -14.87 -5.10 0.39
N SER A 106 -15.63 -5.16 -0.70
CA SER A 106 -15.41 -6.17 -1.76
C SER A 106 -14.06 -6.00 -2.48
N VAL A 107 -13.49 -4.82 -2.46
CA VAL A 107 -12.14 -4.53 -3.01
C VAL A 107 -11.03 -4.57 -1.95
N GLY A 108 -11.35 -4.98 -0.71
CA GLY A 108 -10.39 -5.17 0.36
C GLY A 108 -10.18 -3.96 1.28
N VAL A 109 -11.09 -2.98 1.27
CA VAL A 109 -11.08 -1.88 2.23
C VAL A 109 -11.84 -2.30 3.48
N GLU A 110 -11.24 -2.12 4.64
CA GLU A 110 -11.84 -2.43 5.94
C GLU A 110 -11.93 -1.17 6.80
N ALA A 111 -13.04 -1.04 7.55
CA ALA A 111 -13.19 0.02 8.52
C ALA A 111 -12.29 -0.23 9.74
N VAL A 112 -11.70 0.83 10.26
CA VAL A 112 -10.94 0.80 11.52
C VAL A 112 -11.94 0.71 12.68
N PRO A 113 -11.79 -0.24 13.63
CA PRO A 113 -12.58 -0.27 14.86
C PRO A 113 -12.34 1.01 15.66
N SER A 114 -13.40 1.72 16.06
CA SER A 114 -13.24 2.98 16.76
C SER A 114 -14.11 3.07 18.05
N ILE A 115 -15.41 3.20 17.97
CA ILE A 115 -16.27 3.43 19.15
C ILE A 115 -16.14 2.29 20.15
N GLY A 116 -15.76 2.64 21.40
CA GLY A 116 -15.59 1.68 22.50
C GLY A 116 -14.23 0.97 22.51
N ALA A 117 -13.41 1.11 21.47
CA ALA A 117 -12.04 0.62 21.44
C ALA A 117 -11.11 1.50 22.26
N ASP A 118 -9.96 0.94 22.66
CA ASP A 118 -8.88 1.73 23.22
C ASP A 118 -8.27 2.64 22.14
N PHE A 119 -7.88 3.85 22.51
CA PHE A 119 -7.26 4.78 21.58
C PHE A 119 -5.90 4.26 21.10
N ASP A 120 -5.75 4.12 19.80
CA ASP A 120 -4.52 3.71 19.15
C ASP A 120 -4.03 4.83 18.21
N PRO A 121 -2.89 5.47 18.50
CA PRO A 121 -2.35 6.55 17.67
C PRO A 121 -2.03 6.15 16.22
N GLU A 122 -1.84 4.85 15.93
CA GLU A 122 -1.59 4.37 14.56
C GLU A 122 -2.87 4.28 13.72
N LEU A 123 -4.03 4.13 14.37
CA LEU A 123 -5.33 3.92 13.73
C LEU A 123 -6.29 5.10 13.91
N HIS A 124 -6.09 5.89 14.96
CA HIS A 124 -7.00 6.95 15.39
C HIS A 124 -6.33 8.31 15.44
N GLU A 125 -7.08 9.34 15.05
CA GLU A 125 -6.73 10.75 15.23
C GLU A 125 -7.67 11.36 16.28
N ALA A 126 -7.15 11.66 17.47
CA ALA A 126 -7.91 12.32 18.53
C ALA A 126 -8.09 13.80 18.19
N ILE A 127 -9.32 14.22 17.87
CA ILE A 127 -9.64 15.61 17.54
C ILE A 127 -10.40 16.31 18.68
N ASP A 128 -10.88 15.54 19.65
CA ASP A 128 -11.65 16.05 20.78
C ASP A 128 -11.47 15.14 22.01
N MET A 129 -11.72 15.69 23.19
CA MET A 129 -11.68 14.96 24.45
C MET A 129 -12.97 15.21 25.24
N LYS A 130 -13.46 14.17 25.89
CA LYS A 130 -14.65 14.20 26.75
C LYS A 130 -14.31 13.69 28.14
N ASP A 131 -14.75 14.42 29.15
CA ASP A 131 -14.67 13.95 30.53
C ASP A 131 -15.57 12.73 30.73
N VAL A 132 -15.00 11.64 31.22
CA VAL A 132 -15.66 10.36 31.40
C VAL A 132 -15.31 9.75 32.75
N GLU A 133 -16.07 8.74 33.17
CA GLU A 133 -15.73 7.90 34.34
C GLU A 133 -14.36 7.22 34.12
N PRO A 134 -13.60 6.96 35.20
CA PRO A 134 -12.24 6.39 35.09
C PRO A 134 -12.12 5.11 34.28
N GLU A 135 -13.19 4.30 34.22
CA GLU A 135 -13.25 3.03 33.47
C GLU A 135 -13.28 3.22 31.95
N GLN A 136 -13.60 4.43 31.49
CA GLN A 136 -13.64 4.80 30.08
C GLN A 136 -12.46 5.73 29.67
N GLU A 137 -11.53 5.96 30.57
CA GLU A 137 -10.32 6.72 30.26
C GLU A 137 -9.52 6.03 29.14
N GLY A 138 -9.07 6.82 28.15
CA GLY A 138 -8.31 6.32 27.02
C GLY A 138 -9.12 5.59 25.96
N LYS A 139 -10.45 5.46 26.13
CA LYS A 139 -11.33 4.83 25.12
C LYS A 139 -11.92 5.86 24.17
N VAL A 140 -12.20 5.39 22.96
CA VAL A 140 -12.94 6.18 21.95
C VAL A 140 -14.41 6.29 22.35
N THR A 141 -14.88 7.48 22.63
CA THR A 141 -16.24 7.77 23.07
C THR A 141 -17.17 8.17 21.92
N ALA A 142 -16.63 8.77 20.86
CA ALA A 142 -17.36 9.10 19.65
C ALA A 142 -16.46 9.04 18.41
N GLU A 143 -17.06 8.84 17.25
CA GLU A 143 -16.40 8.86 15.96
C GLU A 143 -17.01 9.95 15.08
N TYR A 144 -16.21 10.91 14.65
CA TYR A 144 -16.63 11.98 13.75
C TYR A 144 -16.45 11.61 12.28
N SER A 145 -15.45 10.80 11.97
CA SER A 145 -15.20 10.30 10.63
C SER A 145 -14.54 8.94 10.72
N LYS A 146 -15.07 7.97 9.96
CA LYS A 146 -14.55 6.59 9.96
C LYS A 146 -13.13 6.52 9.39
N GLY A 147 -12.30 5.74 10.04
CA GLY A 147 -11.00 5.30 9.52
C GLY A 147 -11.15 4.11 8.61
N TYR A 148 -10.25 3.97 7.66
CA TYR A 148 -10.21 2.85 6.73
C TYR A 148 -8.79 2.39 6.46
N LYS A 149 -8.62 1.09 6.25
CA LYS A 149 -7.37 0.44 5.83
C LYS A 149 -7.62 -0.38 4.56
N PHE A 150 -6.57 -0.58 3.78
CA PHE A 150 -6.54 -1.42 2.59
C PHE A 150 -5.41 -2.43 2.75
N GLY A 151 -5.73 -3.68 3.03
CA GLY A 151 -4.78 -4.67 3.52
C GLY A 151 -4.11 -4.20 4.80
N ASP A 152 -2.78 -4.21 4.84
CA ASP A 152 -1.99 -3.77 6.00
C ASP A 152 -1.74 -2.25 6.03
N ARG A 153 -2.22 -1.50 5.04
CA ARG A 153 -1.94 -0.07 4.91
C ARG A 153 -3.14 0.78 5.28
N LEU A 154 -2.93 1.73 6.20
CA LEU A 154 -3.94 2.70 6.59
C LEU A 154 -4.20 3.68 5.43
N LEU A 155 -5.46 3.79 4.98
CA LEU A 155 -5.92 4.80 4.02
C LEU A 155 -6.08 6.16 4.70
N ARG A 156 -6.76 6.17 5.85
CA ARG A 156 -6.86 7.32 6.75
C ARG A 156 -7.23 6.85 8.16
N PRO A 157 -6.80 7.55 9.21
CA PRO A 157 -7.21 7.26 10.59
C PRO A 157 -8.68 7.60 10.81
N ALA A 158 -9.29 6.96 11.81
CA ALA A 158 -10.58 7.40 12.34
C ALA A 158 -10.41 8.68 13.15
N ARG A 159 -11.22 9.69 12.89
CA ARG A 159 -11.24 10.94 13.68
C ARG A 159 -12.19 10.77 14.83
N VAL A 160 -11.66 10.80 16.06
CA VAL A 160 -12.37 10.34 17.24
C VAL A 160 -12.32 11.34 18.39
N GLN A 161 -13.27 11.20 19.31
CA GLN A 161 -13.24 11.78 20.63
C GLN A 161 -12.72 10.72 21.60
N VAL A 162 -11.82 11.10 22.51
CA VAL A 162 -11.22 10.20 23.49
C VAL A 162 -11.68 10.58 24.90
N GLY A 163 -11.98 9.58 25.71
CA GLY A 163 -12.35 9.75 27.10
C GLY A 163 -11.15 10.19 27.94
N LYS A 164 -11.33 11.27 28.71
CA LYS A 164 -10.40 11.72 29.76
C LYS A 164 -11.02 11.43 31.11
N GLY A 165 -10.39 10.58 31.89
CA GLY A 165 -10.88 10.22 33.23
C GLY A 165 -10.94 11.44 34.15
N ILE A 166 -12.10 11.65 34.78
CA ILE A 166 -12.25 12.65 35.86
C ILE A 166 -11.72 12.00 37.13
N ALA A 167 -10.65 12.56 37.70
CA ALA A 167 -10.25 12.20 39.04
C ALA A 167 -11.43 12.52 40.01
N ARG A 168 -12.04 11.47 40.60
CA ARG A 168 -12.96 11.70 41.71
C ARG A 168 -12.21 12.45 42.81
N SER A 169 -12.51 13.72 42.98
CA SER A 169 -12.13 14.44 44.21
C SER A 169 -12.71 13.63 45.34
N ALA A 170 -11.85 13.01 46.15
CA ALA A 170 -12.26 12.40 47.42
C ALA A 170 -12.86 13.55 48.22
N VAL A 171 -14.19 13.56 48.35
CA VAL A 171 -14.91 14.39 49.34
C VAL A 171 -14.66 13.71 50.67
N GLU A 172 -13.76 14.28 51.50
CA GLU A 172 -13.71 14.03 52.90
C GLU A 172 -15.00 14.50 53.60
#